data_9560f1cd2987ea6b9fb67eebd83e20d6
#
_entry.id   9560f1cd2987ea6b9fb67eebd83e20d6
#
_cell.length_a   1.000
_cell.length_b   1.000
_cell.length_c   1.000
_cell.angle_alpha   90.00
_cell.angle_beta   90.00
_cell.angle_gamma   90.00
#
_symmetry.space_group_name_H-M   'P 1'
#
loop_
_entity.id
_entity.type
_entity.pdbx_description
1 polymer ?
#
loop_
_entity_poly.entity_id
_entity_poly.type
_entity_poly.pdbx_seq_one_letter_code
_entity_poly.pdbx_strand_id
1 'polypeptide(L)'
;GEALAAVALEPEELTGIYEGRWEDRRAVKVTDVNPVLIRAILATEDSRFFSHHGVDVIGIGRAAVTNLRSGRVRQGGSTLTQQLMKNFFLTTERKLSRKVVEVAMALVAEQRYSKMQILENYLNEIYLGQRGARGIFGVAEASDFYFAKQPRDLSVAEAAMIAGLIRGPNAYS
;
A
#
# COMPACT_ATOMS: atom_id res chain seq x y z
N GLY A 1 -3.91 -31.82 41.88
CA GLY A 1 -3.27 -30.88 41.02
C GLY A 1 -3.93 -30.87 39.66
N GLU A 2 -4.90 -29.96 39.44
CA GLU A 2 -5.49 -29.76 38.11
C GLU A 2 -4.48 -29.00 37.26
N ALA A 3 -4.15 -29.58 36.10
CA ALA A 3 -3.34 -28.92 35.10
C ALA A 3 -4.17 -27.76 34.49
N LEU A 4 -3.66 -26.54 34.62
CA LEU A 4 -4.20 -25.38 33.90
C LEU A 4 -4.14 -25.67 32.41
N ALA A 5 -5.30 -25.70 31.78
CA ALA A 5 -5.38 -25.77 30.32
C ALA A 5 -4.68 -24.55 29.72
N ALA A 6 -3.72 -24.77 28.83
CA ALA A 6 -3.10 -23.69 28.10
C ALA A 6 -4.17 -22.98 27.27
N VAL A 7 -4.44 -21.72 27.59
CA VAL A 7 -5.25 -20.85 26.77
C VAL A 7 -4.40 -20.50 25.56
N ALA A 8 -4.72 -21.08 24.41
CA ALA A 8 -4.16 -20.67 23.15
C ALA A 8 -4.73 -19.27 22.85
N LEU A 9 -3.92 -18.23 23.01
CA LEU A 9 -4.25 -16.90 22.50
C LEU A 9 -4.20 -16.97 20.97
N GLU A 10 -5.33 -16.73 20.33
CA GLU A 10 -5.39 -16.68 18.88
C GLU A 10 -4.50 -15.55 18.36
N PRO A 11 -3.69 -15.78 17.32
CA PRO A 11 -2.71 -14.79 16.84
C PRO A 11 -3.31 -13.48 16.32
N GLU A 12 -4.60 -13.44 16.04
CA GLU A 12 -5.28 -12.27 15.46
C GLU A 12 -5.43 -11.10 16.43
N GLU A 13 -5.50 -11.35 17.74
CA GLU A 13 -5.69 -10.25 18.70
C GLU A 13 -4.41 -9.46 19.06
N LEU A 14 -3.24 -10.00 18.77
CA LEU A 14 -1.98 -9.34 19.09
C LEU A 14 -1.49 -8.34 18.05
N THR A 15 -2.01 -8.38 16.82
CA THR A 15 -1.61 -7.48 15.72
C THR A 15 -2.11 -6.05 15.92
N GLY A 16 -3.16 -5.83 16.72
CA GLY A 16 -3.76 -4.51 16.98
C GLY A 16 -3.05 -3.67 18.05
N ILE A 17 -2.05 -4.23 18.77
CA ILE A 17 -1.45 -3.56 19.94
C ILE A 17 -0.13 -2.84 19.61
N TYR A 18 0.37 -2.98 18.38
CA TYR A 18 1.61 -2.34 17.99
C TYR A 18 1.43 -0.82 17.87
N GLU A 19 2.11 -0.06 18.70
CA GLU A 19 2.20 1.42 18.73
C GLU A 19 0.98 2.21 19.25
N GLY A 20 0.03 1.59 19.97
CA GLY A 20 -1.09 2.36 20.56
C GLY A 20 -2.08 2.93 19.55
N ARG A 21 -2.04 2.49 18.31
CA ARG A 21 -3.01 2.78 17.26
C ARG A 21 -3.86 1.53 17.00
N TRP A 22 -5.16 1.67 17.19
CA TRP A 22 -6.12 0.65 16.78
C TRP A 22 -6.21 0.71 15.24
N GLU A 23 -5.61 -0.27 14.57
CA GLU A 23 -5.69 -0.42 13.12
C GLU A 23 -6.54 -1.65 12.81
N ASP A 24 -7.64 -1.47 12.08
CA ASP A 24 -8.39 -2.58 11.52
C ASP A 24 -7.63 -3.06 10.27
N ARG A 25 -7.02 -4.25 10.34
CA ARG A 25 -6.25 -4.85 9.25
C ARG A 25 -6.83 -6.20 8.91
N ARG A 26 -7.37 -6.33 7.70
CA ARG A 26 -7.78 -7.60 7.12
C ARG A 26 -6.82 -7.97 6.01
N ALA A 27 -5.92 -8.91 6.27
CA ALA A 27 -5.00 -9.38 5.25
C ALA A 27 -5.73 -10.17 4.16
N VAL A 28 -5.42 -9.86 2.90
CA VAL A 28 -5.92 -10.60 1.74
C VAL A 28 -4.78 -11.09 0.87
N LYS A 29 -4.99 -12.23 0.21
CA LYS A 29 -4.08 -12.69 -0.84
C LYS A 29 -4.38 -11.92 -2.12
N VAL A 30 -3.36 -11.68 -2.93
CA VAL A 30 -3.51 -11.01 -4.22
C VAL A 30 -4.50 -11.74 -5.15
N THR A 31 -4.63 -13.06 -5.00
CA THR A 31 -5.60 -13.90 -5.73
C THR A 31 -7.05 -13.63 -5.35
N ASP A 32 -7.30 -13.07 -4.17
CA ASP A 32 -8.63 -12.75 -3.66
C ASP A 32 -9.04 -11.30 -3.92
N VAL A 33 -8.21 -10.56 -4.65
CA VAL A 33 -8.46 -9.18 -5.06
C VAL A 33 -8.90 -9.11 -6.52
N ASN A 34 -9.93 -8.31 -6.81
CA ASN A 34 -10.41 -8.12 -8.18
C ASN A 34 -9.24 -7.63 -9.08
N PRO A 35 -8.95 -8.33 -10.20
CA PRO A 35 -7.89 -7.92 -11.11
C PRO A 35 -8.05 -6.49 -11.67
N VAL A 36 -9.28 -5.96 -11.69
CA VAL A 36 -9.54 -4.57 -12.09
C VAL A 36 -8.96 -3.59 -11.07
N LEU A 37 -9.10 -3.87 -9.77
CA LEU A 37 -8.51 -3.04 -8.70
C LEU A 37 -6.98 -3.06 -8.79
N ILE A 38 -6.39 -4.24 -8.95
CA ILE A 38 -4.93 -4.37 -9.12
C ILE A 38 -4.45 -3.54 -10.31
N ARG A 39 -5.10 -3.68 -11.47
CA ARG A 39 -4.75 -2.89 -12.67
C ARG A 39 -4.92 -1.40 -12.46
N ALA A 40 -5.98 -0.96 -11.78
CA ALA A 40 -6.21 0.45 -11.49
C ALA A 40 -5.10 1.03 -10.58
N ILE A 41 -4.72 0.31 -9.53
CA ILE A 41 -3.61 0.71 -8.64
C ILE A 41 -2.30 0.78 -9.42
N LEU A 42 -1.96 -0.26 -10.17
CA LEU A 42 -0.72 -0.28 -10.96
C LEU A 42 -0.70 0.84 -12.01
N ALA A 43 -1.81 1.10 -12.69
CA ALA A 43 -1.88 2.17 -13.69
C ALA A 43 -1.68 3.56 -13.09
N THR A 44 -2.15 3.79 -11.86
CA THR A 44 -2.06 5.08 -11.18
C THR A 44 -0.74 5.30 -10.47
N GLU A 45 -0.19 4.26 -9.82
CA GLU A 45 0.97 4.38 -8.94
C GLU A 45 2.26 3.91 -9.60
N ASP A 46 2.23 2.80 -10.34
CA ASP A 46 3.44 2.20 -10.91
C ASP A 46 3.11 1.34 -12.13
N SER A 47 2.81 1.97 -13.25
CA SER A 47 2.40 1.29 -14.48
C SER A 47 3.45 0.32 -15.06
N ARG A 48 4.68 0.42 -14.60
CA ARG A 48 5.82 -0.41 -15.02
C ARG A 48 6.30 -1.38 -13.93
N PHE A 49 5.52 -1.60 -12.88
CA PHE A 49 5.86 -2.39 -11.71
C PHE A 49 6.54 -3.73 -12.05
N PHE A 50 6.04 -4.47 -13.02
CA PHE A 50 6.61 -5.75 -13.44
C PHE A 50 7.85 -5.65 -14.33
N SER A 51 8.25 -4.43 -14.73
CA SER A 51 9.34 -4.20 -15.70
C SER A 51 10.62 -3.62 -15.07
N HIS A 52 10.61 -3.28 -13.79
CA HIS A 52 11.77 -2.74 -13.09
C HIS A 52 12.07 -3.54 -11.80
N HIS A 53 13.20 -3.28 -11.17
CA HIS A 53 13.65 -3.94 -9.95
C HIS A 53 13.81 -2.90 -8.81
N GLY A 54 12.69 -2.44 -8.25
CA GLY A 54 12.65 -1.50 -7.13
C GLY A 54 12.70 -0.02 -7.52
N VAL A 55 13.34 0.33 -8.63
CA VAL A 55 13.44 1.71 -9.14
C VAL A 55 13.07 1.74 -10.62
N ASP A 56 12.14 2.60 -11.00
CA ASP A 56 11.79 2.85 -12.40
C ASP A 56 12.48 4.12 -12.93
N VAL A 57 13.70 3.98 -13.45
CA VAL A 57 14.47 5.09 -14.01
C VAL A 57 13.74 5.74 -15.19
N ILE A 58 13.05 4.95 -16.03
CA ILE A 58 12.28 5.46 -17.16
C ILE A 58 11.06 6.23 -16.67
N GLY A 59 10.37 5.71 -15.65
CA GLY A 59 9.25 6.39 -14.99
C GLY A 59 9.64 7.71 -14.37
N ILE A 60 10.80 7.77 -13.69
CA ILE A 60 11.37 9.00 -13.12
C ILE A 60 11.63 10.02 -14.23
N GLY A 61 12.27 9.62 -15.32
CA GLY A 61 12.54 10.50 -16.47
C GLY A 61 11.25 11.05 -17.09
N ARG A 62 10.25 10.18 -17.29
CA ARG A 62 8.93 10.59 -17.79
C ARG A 62 8.23 11.56 -16.85
N ALA A 63 8.23 11.29 -15.54
CA ALA A 63 7.64 12.17 -14.54
C ALA A 63 8.34 13.55 -14.52
N ALA A 64 9.66 13.59 -14.60
CA ALA A 64 10.43 14.83 -14.67
C ALA A 64 10.04 15.70 -15.89
N VAL A 65 9.95 15.10 -17.08
CA VAL A 65 9.54 15.80 -18.31
C VAL A 65 8.10 16.31 -18.20
N THR A 66 7.18 15.48 -17.67
CA THR A 66 5.78 15.85 -17.49
C THR A 66 5.61 17.02 -16.51
N ASN A 67 6.32 16.97 -15.39
CA ASN A 67 6.26 18.00 -14.36
C ASN A 67 6.90 19.31 -14.85
N LEU A 68 8.01 19.25 -15.59
CA LEU A 68 8.64 20.41 -16.19
C LEU A 68 7.71 21.11 -17.20
N ARG A 69 7.09 20.33 -18.10
CA ARG A 69 6.15 20.86 -19.11
C ARG A 69 4.88 21.46 -18.50
N SER A 70 4.42 20.92 -17.38
CA SER A 70 3.19 21.37 -16.73
C SER A 70 3.39 22.52 -15.73
N GLY A 71 4.65 22.88 -15.41
CA GLY A 71 4.99 23.84 -14.37
C GLY A 71 4.57 23.47 -12.95
N ARG A 72 4.11 22.23 -12.74
CA ARG A 72 3.67 21.71 -11.45
C ARG A 72 3.91 20.22 -11.33
N VAL A 73 3.97 19.71 -10.08
CA VAL A 73 4.12 18.26 -9.83
C VAL A 73 2.79 17.57 -10.14
N ARG A 74 2.73 16.92 -11.29
CA ARG A 74 1.56 16.13 -11.73
C ARG A 74 1.77 14.63 -11.56
N GLN A 75 3.01 14.15 -11.67
CA GLN A 75 3.35 12.74 -11.63
C GLN A 75 4.47 12.48 -10.64
N GLY A 76 4.29 11.49 -9.76
CA GLY A 76 5.32 10.97 -8.89
C GLY A 76 6.24 10.01 -9.64
N GLY A 77 7.50 9.93 -9.23
CA GLY A 77 8.48 9.00 -9.76
C GLY A 77 8.85 7.86 -8.80
N SER A 78 8.12 7.71 -7.68
CA SER A 78 8.36 6.62 -6.73
C SER A 78 7.63 5.36 -7.15
N THR A 79 8.31 4.22 -7.06
CA THR A 79 7.72 2.91 -7.35
C THR A 79 6.88 2.43 -6.18
N LEU A 80 6.04 1.44 -6.44
CA LEU A 80 5.21 0.75 -5.45
C LEU A 80 6.07 0.11 -4.35
N THR A 81 7.20 -0.49 -4.71
CA THR A 81 8.16 -1.05 -3.76
C THR A 81 8.77 0.02 -2.86
N GLN A 82 9.12 1.19 -3.40
CA GLN A 82 9.62 2.31 -2.60
C GLN A 82 8.57 2.84 -1.62
N GLN A 83 7.31 2.92 -2.05
CA GLN A 83 6.21 3.32 -1.17
C GLN A 83 6.01 2.33 -0.04
N LEU A 84 6.05 1.02 -0.33
CA LEU A 84 5.96 -0.04 0.67
C LEU A 84 7.09 0.05 1.70
N MET A 85 8.34 0.19 1.25
CA MET A 85 9.49 0.34 2.15
C MET A 85 9.38 1.57 3.03
N LYS A 86 8.91 2.68 2.48
CA LYS A 86 8.64 3.90 3.25
C LYS A 86 7.62 3.63 4.38
N ASN A 87 6.56 2.92 4.12
CA ASN A 87 5.51 2.65 5.10
C ASN A 87 6.00 1.74 6.25
N PHE A 88 6.83 0.73 5.94
CA PHE A 88 7.32 -0.22 6.95
C PHE A 88 8.44 0.32 7.84
N PHE A 89 9.35 1.12 7.28
CA PHE A 89 10.66 1.30 7.92
C PHE A 89 11.05 2.76 8.15
N LEU A 90 10.29 3.71 7.64
CA LEU A 90 10.76 5.09 7.64
C LEU A 90 9.85 6.02 8.43
N THR A 91 10.49 6.84 9.28
CA THR A 91 9.83 7.91 10.03
C THR A 91 9.34 9.03 9.12
N THR A 92 8.43 9.86 9.63
CA THR A 92 7.76 10.97 8.92
C THR A 92 8.70 12.10 8.49
N GLU A 93 9.98 12.11 8.93
CA GLU A 93 10.92 13.16 8.58
C GLU A 93 11.26 13.19 7.08
N ARG A 94 11.03 14.32 6.43
CA ARG A 94 11.31 14.53 5.00
C ARG A 94 12.76 14.98 4.78
N LYS A 95 13.72 14.04 4.79
CA LYS A 95 15.12 14.32 4.48
C LYS A 95 15.57 13.59 3.21
N LEU A 96 16.51 14.14 2.45
CA LEU A 96 17.07 13.47 1.27
C LEU A 96 17.74 12.13 1.63
N SER A 97 18.37 12.06 2.81
CA SER A 97 18.94 10.81 3.34
C SER A 97 17.90 9.69 3.43
N ARG A 98 16.68 10.00 3.84
CA ARG A 98 15.58 9.04 3.86
C ARG A 98 15.27 8.48 2.47
N LYS A 99 15.28 9.32 1.43
CA LYS A 99 15.00 8.86 0.06
C LYS A 99 16.07 7.89 -0.46
N VAL A 100 17.32 8.09 -0.07
CA VAL A 100 18.42 7.15 -0.38
C VAL A 100 18.20 5.81 0.30
N VAL A 101 17.82 5.80 1.58
CA VAL A 101 17.51 4.58 2.33
C VAL A 101 16.30 3.86 1.73
N GLU A 102 15.23 4.58 1.39
CA GLU A 102 14.05 4.04 0.72
C GLU A 102 14.40 3.31 -0.58
N VAL A 103 15.25 3.92 -1.41
CA VAL A 103 15.73 3.32 -2.66
C VAL A 103 16.56 2.07 -2.38
N ALA A 104 17.51 2.13 -1.46
CA ALA A 104 18.35 0.99 -1.11
C ALA A 104 17.50 -0.19 -0.59
N MET A 105 16.55 0.09 0.29
CA MET A 105 15.62 -0.93 0.81
C MET A 105 14.73 -1.52 -0.27
N ALA A 106 14.24 -0.71 -1.21
CA ALA A 106 13.45 -1.19 -2.33
C ALA A 106 14.25 -2.16 -3.23
N LEU A 107 15.53 -1.86 -3.50
CA LEU A 107 16.41 -2.75 -4.25
C LEU A 107 16.64 -4.08 -3.53
N VAL A 108 16.87 -4.04 -2.21
CA VAL A 108 17.05 -5.25 -1.40
C VAL A 108 15.75 -6.07 -1.34
N ALA A 109 14.60 -5.43 -1.19
CA ALA A 109 13.30 -6.11 -1.16
C ALA A 109 13.04 -6.86 -2.48
N GLU A 110 13.33 -6.24 -3.62
CA GLU A 110 13.15 -6.87 -4.95
C GLU A 110 14.12 -8.04 -5.23
N GLN A 111 15.21 -8.13 -4.49
CA GLN A 111 16.09 -9.29 -4.56
C GLN A 111 15.59 -10.47 -3.70
N ARG A 112 14.83 -10.19 -2.63
CA ARG A 112 14.39 -11.18 -1.65
C ARG A 112 12.97 -11.68 -1.86
N TYR A 113 12.10 -10.83 -2.42
CA TYR A 113 10.68 -11.09 -2.57
C TYR A 113 10.26 -11.01 -4.04
N SER A 114 9.36 -11.89 -4.44
CA SER A 114 8.76 -11.84 -5.77
C SER A 114 7.86 -10.61 -5.92
N LYS A 115 7.65 -10.18 -7.16
CA LYS A 115 6.71 -9.09 -7.48
C LYS A 115 5.31 -9.30 -6.89
N MET A 116 4.84 -10.55 -6.89
CA MET A 116 3.52 -10.88 -6.34
C MET A 116 3.48 -10.73 -4.83
N GLN A 117 4.54 -11.11 -4.12
CA GLN A 117 4.65 -10.91 -2.66
C GLN A 117 4.74 -9.42 -2.32
N ILE A 118 5.51 -8.63 -3.07
CA ILE A 118 5.59 -7.18 -2.88
C ILE A 118 4.23 -6.53 -3.12
N LEU A 119 3.53 -6.92 -4.18
CA LEU A 119 2.18 -6.43 -4.48
C LEU A 119 1.19 -6.79 -3.38
N GLU A 120 1.19 -8.04 -2.91
CA GLU A 120 0.32 -8.50 -1.84
C GLU A 120 0.53 -7.70 -0.56
N ASN A 121 1.78 -7.51 -0.14
CA ASN A 121 2.10 -6.67 1.02
C ASN A 121 1.67 -5.21 0.80
N TYR A 122 1.85 -4.66 -0.39
CA TYR A 122 1.40 -3.30 -0.69
C TYR A 122 -0.11 -3.16 -0.57
N LEU A 123 -0.88 -4.10 -1.12
CA LEU A 123 -2.35 -4.11 -1.04
C LEU A 123 -2.86 -4.20 0.40
N ASN A 124 -2.10 -4.81 1.29
CA ASN A 124 -2.44 -4.94 2.71
C ASN A 124 -1.99 -3.75 3.58
N GLU A 125 -0.97 -2.99 3.14
CA GLU A 125 -0.35 -1.94 3.96
C GLU A 125 -0.72 -0.52 3.55
N ILE A 126 -1.31 -0.34 2.37
CA ILE A 126 -1.59 1.00 1.86
C ILE A 126 -2.64 1.72 2.70
N TYR A 127 -2.33 2.98 3.07
CA TYR A 127 -3.28 3.85 3.76
C TYR A 127 -4.31 4.42 2.78
N LEU A 128 -5.58 4.23 3.06
CA LEU A 128 -6.70 4.56 2.18
C LEU A 128 -7.73 5.49 2.83
N GLY A 129 -7.44 6.06 3.97
CA GLY A 129 -8.32 6.98 4.65
C GLY A 129 -8.39 6.76 6.15
N GLN A 130 -9.38 7.37 6.79
CA GLN A 130 -9.59 7.21 8.22
C GLN A 130 -11.08 7.14 8.57
N ARG A 131 -11.39 6.42 9.63
CA ARG A 131 -12.71 6.34 10.26
C ARG A 131 -12.62 6.92 11.66
N GLY A 132 -12.94 8.21 11.80
CA GLY A 132 -12.69 8.91 13.06
C GLY A 132 -11.20 8.93 13.39
N ALA A 133 -10.80 8.36 14.52
CA ALA A 133 -9.39 8.27 14.95
C ALA A 133 -8.64 7.06 14.37
N ARG A 134 -9.31 6.13 13.67
CA ARG A 134 -8.71 4.90 13.14
C ARG A 134 -8.34 5.06 11.68
N GLY A 135 -7.11 4.68 11.32
CA GLY A 135 -6.67 4.59 9.92
C GLY A 135 -7.27 3.37 9.22
N ILE A 136 -7.63 3.54 7.95
CA ILE A 136 -8.07 2.47 7.05
C ILE A 136 -6.83 2.03 6.27
N PHE A 137 -6.38 0.80 6.53
CA PHE A 137 -5.20 0.23 5.90
C PHE A 137 -5.58 -1.02 5.11
N GLY A 138 -5.02 -1.13 3.92
CA GLY A 138 -5.25 -2.23 3.01
C GLY A 138 -6.57 -2.16 2.25
N VAL A 139 -6.57 -2.86 1.11
CA VAL A 139 -7.71 -2.85 0.18
C VAL A 139 -8.92 -3.59 0.72
N ALA A 140 -8.73 -4.56 1.64
CA ALA A 140 -9.85 -5.30 2.22
C ALA A 140 -10.66 -4.42 3.15
N GLU A 141 -9.99 -3.71 4.06
CA GLU A 141 -10.66 -2.79 4.98
C GLU A 141 -11.32 -1.63 4.23
N ALA A 142 -10.62 -1.07 3.22
CA ALA A 142 -11.20 -0.03 2.39
C ALA A 142 -12.43 -0.50 1.61
N SER A 143 -12.42 -1.72 1.07
CA SER A 143 -13.56 -2.29 0.34
C SER A 143 -14.78 -2.47 1.23
N ASP A 144 -14.57 -2.97 2.44
CA ASP A 144 -15.63 -3.14 3.44
C ASP A 144 -16.16 -1.78 3.91
N PHE A 145 -15.26 -0.86 4.24
CA PHE A 145 -15.62 0.46 4.75
C PHE A 145 -16.41 1.31 3.76
N TYR A 146 -15.93 1.42 2.51
CA TYR A 146 -16.54 2.31 1.52
C TYR A 146 -17.74 1.68 0.80
N PHE A 147 -17.76 0.34 0.67
CA PHE A 147 -18.73 -0.34 -0.20
C PHE A 147 -19.44 -1.53 0.46
N ALA A 148 -19.08 -1.92 1.68
CA ALA A 148 -19.57 -3.13 2.36
C ALA A 148 -19.40 -4.38 1.47
N LYS A 149 -18.26 -4.51 0.78
CA LYS A 149 -17.93 -5.58 -0.18
C LYS A 149 -16.57 -6.19 0.09
N GLN A 150 -16.40 -7.44 -0.36
CA GLN A 150 -15.07 -8.03 -0.44
C GLN A 150 -14.28 -7.43 -1.62
N PRO A 151 -12.93 -7.37 -1.57
CA PRO A 151 -12.11 -6.83 -2.65
C PRO A 151 -12.32 -7.50 -4.02
N ARG A 152 -12.73 -8.76 -4.03
CA ARG A 152 -13.05 -9.54 -5.25
C ARG A 152 -14.33 -9.07 -5.95
N ASP A 153 -15.27 -8.50 -5.18
CA ASP A 153 -16.63 -8.20 -5.64
C ASP A 153 -16.81 -6.73 -6.06
N LEU A 154 -15.72 -5.96 -6.05
CA LEU A 154 -15.74 -4.56 -6.47
C LEU A 154 -16.06 -4.42 -7.96
N SER A 155 -16.95 -3.50 -8.28
CA SER A 155 -17.16 -3.03 -9.64
C SER A 155 -15.98 -2.21 -10.16
N VAL A 156 -15.93 -1.95 -11.46
CA VAL A 156 -14.89 -1.12 -12.09
C VAL A 156 -14.84 0.29 -11.49
N ALA A 157 -16.00 0.89 -11.22
CA ALA A 157 -16.09 2.24 -10.65
C ALA A 157 -15.56 2.27 -9.20
N GLU A 158 -15.94 1.29 -8.38
CA GLU A 158 -15.47 1.16 -6.99
C GLU A 158 -13.97 0.90 -6.92
N ALA A 159 -13.45 0.04 -7.79
CA ALA A 159 -12.02 -0.23 -7.91
C ALA A 159 -11.23 1.03 -8.32
N ALA A 160 -11.75 1.81 -9.27
CA ALA A 160 -11.14 3.08 -9.67
C ALA A 160 -11.17 4.11 -8.54
N MET A 161 -12.24 4.15 -7.75
CA MET A 161 -12.34 5.02 -6.58
C MET A 161 -11.28 4.66 -5.53
N ILE A 162 -11.14 3.38 -5.14
CA ILE A 162 -10.10 2.96 -4.20
C ILE A 162 -8.71 3.33 -4.73
N ALA A 163 -8.42 3.07 -6.00
CA ALA A 163 -7.13 3.45 -6.58
C ALA A 163 -6.90 4.97 -6.57
N GLY A 164 -7.95 5.76 -6.72
CA GLY A 164 -7.90 7.22 -6.63
C GLY A 164 -7.60 7.73 -5.22
N LEU A 165 -8.10 7.05 -4.17
CA LEU A 165 -7.88 7.42 -2.77
C LEU A 165 -6.40 7.37 -2.36
N ILE A 166 -5.57 6.56 -3.03
CA ILE A 166 -4.14 6.44 -2.73
C ILE A 166 -3.43 7.80 -2.80
N ARG A 167 -3.82 8.66 -3.72
CA ARG A 167 -3.21 9.99 -3.93
C ARG A 167 -3.69 11.06 -2.97
N GLY A 168 -4.84 10.87 -2.37
CA GLY A 168 -5.44 11.85 -1.46
C GLY A 168 -6.40 11.19 -0.48
N PRO A 169 -5.91 10.29 0.39
CA PRO A 169 -6.77 9.49 1.26
C PRO A 169 -7.63 10.32 2.21
N ASN A 170 -7.18 11.51 2.56
CA ASN A 170 -7.92 12.42 3.47
C ASN A 170 -8.77 13.46 2.71
N ALA A 171 -8.82 13.41 1.38
CA ALA A 171 -9.61 14.37 0.61
C ALA A 171 -11.11 14.01 0.59
N TYR A 172 -11.46 12.80 1.00
CA TYR A 172 -12.81 12.25 0.94
C TYR A 172 -13.25 11.60 2.26
N SER A 173 -12.50 11.81 3.35
CA SER A 173 -12.82 11.36 4.70
C SER A 173 -13.38 12.49 5.56
#